data_a953a630d15216a95c91a1027851d163
#
_entry.id   a953a630d15216a95c91a1027851d163
#
_cell.length_a   1.000
_cell.length_b   1.000
_cell.length_c   1.000
_cell.angle_alpha   90.00
_cell.angle_beta   90.00
_cell.angle_gamma   90.00
#
_symmetry.space_group_name_H-M   'P 1'
#
loop_
_entity.id
_entity.type
_entity.pdbx_description
1 polymer ?
#
loop_
_entity_poly.entity_id
_entity_poly.type
_entity_poly.pdbx_seq_one_letter_code
_entity_poly.pdbx_strand_id
1 'polypeptide(L)'
;MTIRSLATAASAVALFLFGAAQPGLAAETEPTVPFTIAAAQGSAPDFVGISNWFNSAPLKLANLRGKVVLVDFWTYGCVNCVNTLPHVTELYAKYRDRGLVVVGVHTPEFAFERSASNVQAALKRHGIAYPVAQDNASQTWNAYGNQYWPAQYIIDQSGKIVFRHDGEGQYEQMDRTIARLLNASS
;
A
#
# COMPACT_ATOMS: atom_id res chain seq x y z
N MET A 1 -78.51 -13.12 -60.38
CA MET A 1 -77.50 -12.23 -59.66
C MET A 1 -77.35 -12.87 -58.31
N THR A 2 -76.28 -13.61 -58.11
CA THR A 2 -76.05 -14.53 -56.98
C THR A 2 -75.14 -13.82 -55.96
N ILE A 3 -75.63 -13.66 -54.72
CA ILE A 3 -74.86 -13.12 -53.60
C ILE A 3 -74.35 -14.33 -52.81
N ARG A 4 -73.07 -14.55 -52.83
CA ARG A 4 -72.40 -15.56 -51.99
C ARG A 4 -72.07 -14.97 -50.64
N SER A 5 -72.61 -15.65 -49.62
CA SER A 5 -72.32 -15.39 -48.20
C SER A 5 -70.92 -15.92 -47.87
N LEU A 6 -70.09 -15.11 -47.24
CA LEU A 6 -68.81 -15.45 -46.69
C LEU A 6 -68.92 -15.66 -45.15
N ALA A 7 -68.65 -16.91 -44.76
CA ALA A 7 -68.63 -17.28 -43.37
C ALA A 7 -67.28 -16.81 -42.71
N THR A 8 -67.41 -16.09 -41.65
CA THR A 8 -66.25 -15.64 -40.80
C THR A 8 -65.92 -16.78 -39.81
N ALA A 9 -64.73 -17.33 -39.93
CA ALA A 9 -64.16 -18.26 -38.96
C ALA A 9 -63.50 -17.45 -37.85
N ALA A 10 -63.94 -17.61 -36.61
CA ALA A 10 -63.32 -17.03 -35.42
C ALA A 10 -62.19 -17.94 -34.96
N SER A 11 -60.93 -17.47 -35.08
CA SER A 11 -59.77 -18.16 -34.52
C SER A 11 -59.57 -17.71 -33.09
N ALA A 12 -59.70 -18.64 -32.15
CA ALA A 12 -59.35 -18.42 -30.74
C ALA A 12 -57.83 -18.45 -30.59
N VAL A 13 -57.23 -17.32 -30.21
CA VAL A 13 -55.82 -17.22 -29.84
C VAL A 13 -55.68 -17.58 -28.36
N ALA A 14 -55.08 -18.74 -28.09
CA ALA A 14 -54.71 -19.16 -26.75
C ALA A 14 -53.45 -18.40 -26.32
N LEU A 15 -53.56 -17.51 -25.31
CA LEU A 15 -52.46 -16.77 -24.71
C LEU A 15 -51.74 -17.70 -23.72
N PHE A 16 -50.61 -18.27 -24.14
CA PHE A 16 -49.70 -18.95 -23.22
C PHE A 16 -48.87 -17.91 -22.45
N LEU A 17 -49.20 -17.69 -21.19
CA LEU A 17 -48.36 -16.95 -20.26
C LEU A 17 -47.14 -17.81 -19.90
N PHE A 18 -46.04 -17.59 -20.59
CA PHE A 18 -44.73 -18.07 -20.17
C PHE A 18 -44.29 -17.26 -18.98
N GLY A 19 -44.41 -17.83 -17.79
CA GLY A 19 -43.77 -17.31 -16.59
C GLY A 19 -42.26 -17.51 -16.73
N ALA A 20 -41.53 -16.44 -17.07
CA ALA A 20 -40.09 -16.41 -17.02
C ALA A 20 -39.65 -16.41 -15.55
N ALA A 21 -39.22 -17.56 -15.03
CA ALA A 21 -38.49 -17.65 -13.78
C ALA A 21 -37.15 -16.95 -14.02
N GLN A 22 -36.94 -15.81 -13.35
CA GLN A 22 -35.63 -15.14 -13.31
C GLN A 22 -34.68 -16.01 -12.48
N PRO A 23 -33.52 -16.41 -13.02
CA PRO A 23 -32.48 -17.00 -12.18
C PRO A 23 -32.02 -15.94 -11.15
N GLY A 24 -32.22 -16.26 -9.87
CA GLY A 24 -31.71 -15.44 -8.78
C GLY A 24 -30.21 -15.23 -9.00
N LEU A 25 -29.78 -13.96 -9.01
CA LEU A 25 -28.38 -13.59 -8.89
C LEU A 25 -27.88 -14.14 -7.54
N ALA A 26 -27.25 -15.32 -7.58
CA ALA A 26 -26.44 -15.77 -6.47
C ALA A 26 -25.34 -14.71 -6.27
N ALA A 27 -25.33 -14.04 -5.13
CA ALA A 27 -24.22 -13.20 -4.74
C ALA A 27 -22.97 -14.09 -4.72
N GLU A 28 -22.10 -13.91 -5.70
CA GLU A 28 -20.76 -14.51 -5.68
C GLU A 28 -20.06 -13.94 -4.47
N THR A 29 -19.98 -14.74 -3.41
CA THR A 29 -19.07 -14.49 -2.30
C THR A 29 -17.67 -14.63 -2.87
N GLU A 30 -17.01 -13.49 -3.10
CA GLU A 30 -15.59 -13.49 -3.44
C GLU A 30 -14.84 -14.38 -2.43
N PRO A 31 -13.95 -15.28 -2.90
CA PRO A 31 -13.17 -16.10 -2.00
C PRO A 31 -12.32 -15.18 -1.13
N THR A 32 -12.63 -15.13 0.15
CA THR A 32 -11.78 -14.52 1.17
C THR A 32 -10.49 -15.33 1.21
N VAL A 33 -9.51 -14.91 0.39
CA VAL A 33 -8.16 -15.46 0.47
C VAL A 33 -7.67 -15.14 1.88
N PRO A 34 -7.34 -16.15 2.72
CA PRO A 34 -6.84 -15.87 4.06
C PRO A 34 -5.56 -15.04 3.89
N PHE A 35 -5.60 -13.79 4.38
CA PHE A 35 -4.45 -12.91 4.42
C PHE A 35 -3.45 -13.51 5.40
N THR A 36 -2.52 -14.31 4.89
CA THR A 36 -1.39 -14.81 5.68
C THR A 36 -0.46 -13.62 5.91
N ILE A 37 -0.53 -13.01 7.11
CA ILE A 37 0.55 -12.15 7.58
C ILE A 37 1.79 -13.03 7.57
N ALA A 38 2.78 -12.71 6.74
CA ALA A 38 4.09 -13.33 6.82
C ALA A 38 4.49 -13.32 8.30
N ALA A 39 4.90 -14.48 8.82
CA ALA A 39 5.14 -14.71 10.24
C ALA A 39 5.87 -13.51 10.85
N ALA A 40 5.33 -12.94 11.93
CA ALA A 40 5.82 -11.73 12.58
C ALA A 40 7.35 -11.78 12.68
N GLN A 41 8.03 -10.97 11.88
CA GLN A 41 9.48 -10.85 11.90
C GLN A 41 9.79 -10.03 13.14
N GLY A 42 10.03 -10.61 14.28
CA GLY A 42 10.55 -10.01 15.51
C GLY A 42 10.27 -8.50 15.76
N SER A 43 10.90 -7.93 16.77
CA SER A 43 10.90 -6.48 16.99
C SER A 43 11.69 -5.78 15.88
N ALA A 44 11.14 -4.69 15.34
CA ALA A 44 11.83 -3.88 14.36
C ALA A 44 13.12 -3.27 14.95
N PRO A 45 14.25 -3.33 14.22
CA PRO A 45 15.47 -2.62 14.61
C PRO A 45 15.26 -1.10 14.62
N ASP A 46 15.97 -0.38 15.48
CA ASP A 46 15.97 1.08 15.50
C ASP A 46 16.76 1.68 14.32
N PHE A 47 16.61 2.96 14.08
CA PHE A 47 17.39 3.72 13.11
C PHE A 47 18.79 3.99 13.69
N VAL A 48 19.81 3.36 13.12
CA VAL A 48 21.19 3.44 13.60
C VAL A 48 22.13 3.96 12.50
N GLY A 49 23.18 4.67 12.90
CA GLY A 49 24.21 5.18 11.98
C GLY A 49 23.72 6.24 10.98
N ILE A 50 22.63 6.93 11.29
CA ILE A 50 22.03 7.94 10.41
C ILE A 50 22.90 9.18 10.34
N SER A 51 23.33 9.55 9.13
CA SER A 51 24.19 10.71 8.87
C SER A 51 23.42 12.03 8.96
N ASN A 52 22.19 12.05 8.43
CA ASN A 52 21.32 13.24 8.41
C ASN A 52 19.85 12.82 8.53
N TRP A 53 19.04 13.70 9.11
CA TRP A 53 17.60 13.64 9.07
C TRP A 53 17.05 14.84 8.29
N PHE A 54 16.05 14.57 7.46
CA PHE A 54 15.31 15.58 6.69
C PHE A 54 13.83 15.53 7.08
N ASN A 55 13.17 16.66 7.01
CA ASN A 55 11.75 16.87 7.33
C ASN A 55 11.36 16.56 8.79
N SER A 56 12.31 16.21 9.66
CA SER A 56 12.07 15.97 11.09
C SER A 56 13.35 16.09 11.91
N ALA A 57 13.20 16.20 13.24
CA ALA A 57 14.27 15.84 14.17
C ALA A 57 14.56 14.32 14.12
N PRO A 58 15.70 13.85 14.65
CA PRO A 58 16.00 12.41 14.74
C PRO A 58 14.89 11.62 15.44
N LEU A 59 14.48 10.52 14.82
CA LEU A 59 13.46 9.61 15.34
C LEU A 59 14.09 8.35 15.93
N LYS A 60 13.40 7.76 16.91
CA LYS A 60 13.68 6.43 17.47
C LYS A 60 12.37 5.63 17.48
N LEU A 61 12.43 4.35 17.11
CA LEU A 61 11.23 3.50 17.12
C LEU A 61 10.60 3.36 18.52
N ALA A 62 11.41 3.45 19.58
CA ALA A 62 10.90 3.45 20.94
C ALA A 62 9.90 4.61 21.20
N ASN A 63 10.12 5.77 20.57
CA ASN A 63 9.26 6.95 20.70
C ASN A 63 8.02 6.90 19.76
N LEU A 64 7.95 5.90 18.89
CA LEU A 64 6.86 5.70 17.94
C LEU A 64 5.89 4.58 18.37
N ARG A 65 6.03 4.06 19.59
CA ARG A 65 5.09 3.09 20.15
C ARG A 65 3.66 3.66 20.16
N GLY A 66 2.69 2.82 19.85
CA GLY A 66 1.29 3.25 19.64
C GLY A 66 1.00 3.85 18.25
N LYS A 67 2.02 4.00 17.39
CA LYS A 67 1.88 4.40 15.99
C LYS A 67 2.11 3.22 15.06
N VAL A 68 1.48 3.23 13.91
CA VAL A 68 1.85 2.37 12.78
C VAL A 68 3.00 3.05 12.06
N VAL A 69 4.09 2.32 11.78
CA VAL A 69 5.25 2.89 11.08
C VAL A 69 5.45 2.16 9.76
N LEU A 70 5.56 2.93 8.66
CA LEU A 70 6.01 2.46 7.36
C LEU A 70 7.46 2.90 7.17
N VAL A 71 8.37 1.94 7.10
CA VAL A 71 9.78 2.18 6.72
C VAL A 71 9.93 1.84 5.25
N ASP A 72 10.44 2.80 4.46
CA ASP A 72 10.68 2.65 3.03
C ASP A 72 12.18 2.85 2.74
N PHE A 73 12.87 1.75 2.41
CA PHE A 73 14.27 1.81 1.97
C PHE A 73 14.32 2.19 0.50
N TRP A 74 15.01 3.28 0.20
CA TRP A 74 15.06 3.85 -1.15
C TRP A 74 16.36 4.58 -1.44
N THR A 75 16.58 4.89 -2.71
CA THR A 75 17.55 5.87 -3.17
C THR A 75 17.04 6.57 -4.43
N TYR A 76 17.50 7.80 -4.66
CA TYR A 76 16.99 8.62 -5.78
C TYR A 76 17.53 8.21 -7.16
N GLY A 77 18.59 7.42 -7.22
CA GLY A 77 19.13 6.87 -8.48
C GLY A 77 18.47 5.58 -8.93
N CYS A 78 17.67 4.95 -8.07
CA CYS A 78 16.98 3.71 -8.37
C CYS A 78 15.63 3.98 -9.04
N VAL A 79 15.43 3.52 -10.27
CA VAL A 79 14.19 3.76 -11.03
C VAL A 79 12.98 3.14 -10.35
N ASN A 80 13.09 1.91 -9.82
CA ASN A 80 12.01 1.23 -9.12
C ASN A 80 11.61 1.95 -7.82
N CYS A 81 12.59 2.56 -7.13
CA CYS A 81 12.30 3.41 -5.97
C CYS A 81 11.48 4.64 -6.38
N VAL A 82 11.93 5.34 -7.44
CA VAL A 82 11.23 6.53 -7.94
C VAL A 82 9.79 6.21 -8.34
N ASN A 83 9.55 5.05 -8.97
CA ASN A 83 8.20 4.58 -9.30
C ASN A 83 7.35 4.29 -8.06
N THR A 84 7.95 3.88 -6.96
CA THR A 84 7.26 3.56 -5.68
C THR A 84 6.91 4.82 -4.87
N LEU A 85 7.73 5.90 -4.95
CA LEU A 85 7.55 7.11 -4.15
C LEU A 85 6.15 7.74 -4.19
N PRO A 86 5.44 7.84 -5.34
CA PRO A 86 4.07 8.37 -5.38
C PRO A 86 3.12 7.60 -4.46
N HIS A 87 3.21 6.27 -4.43
CA HIS A 87 2.36 5.42 -3.59
C HIS A 87 2.67 5.60 -2.10
N VAL A 88 3.94 5.70 -1.72
CA VAL A 88 4.35 5.98 -0.33
C VAL A 88 3.89 7.38 0.11
N THR A 89 4.00 8.37 -0.78
CA THR A 89 3.53 9.74 -0.52
C THR A 89 2.00 9.79 -0.35
N GLU A 90 1.26 9.03 -1.16
CA GLU A 90 -0.20 8.89 -1.04
C GLU A 90 -0.60 8.25 0.30
N LEU A 91 0.04 7.16 0.70
CA LEU A 91 -0.18 6.52 2.01
C LEU A 91 0.08 7.48 3.16
N TYR A 92 1.19 8.25 3.09
CA TYR A 92 1.49 9.29 4.08
C TYR A 92 0.38 10.34 4.14
N ALA A 93 -0.03 10.90 3.00
CA ALA A 93 -1.08 11.91 2.95
C ALA A 93 -2.40 11.39 3.52
N LYS A 94 -2.76 10.14 3.20
CA LYS A 94 -4.01 9.50 3.60
C LYS A 94 -4.09 9.19 5.10
N TYR A 95 -2.97 8.83 5.73
CA TYR A 95 -3.01 8.22 7.07
C TYR A 95 -2.19 8.94 8.15
N ARG A 96 -1.38 9.96 7.84
CA ARG A 96 -0.55 10.67 8.85
C ARG A 96 -1.39 11.20 10.02
N ASP A 97 -2.55 11.79 9.74
CA ASP A 97 -3.43 12.36 10.76
C ASP A 97 -4.22 11.29 11.54
N ARG A 98 -4.13 10.04 11.10
CA ARG A 98 -4.73 8.86 11.74
C ARG A 98 -3.73 8.00 12.52
N GLY A 99 -2.47 8.40 12.57
CA GLY A 99 -1.44 7.73 13.37
C GLY A 99 -0.43 6.91 12.57
N LEU A 100 -0.37 7.05 11.23
CA LEU A 100 0.74 6.54 10.44
C LEU A 100 1.94 7.48 10.53
N VAL A 101 3.11 6.91 10.78
CA VAL A 101 4.40 7.57 10.59
C VAL A 101 5.10 6.88 9.41
N VAL A 102 5.51 7.66 8.42
CA VAL A 102 6.36 7.15 7.34
C VAL A 102 7.80 7.63 7.58
N VAL A 103 8.75 6.71 7.46
CA VAL A 103 10.18 7.02 7.52
C VAL A 103 10.86 6.47 6.27
N GLY A 104 11.27 7.36 5.36
CA GLY A 104 12.13 6.97 4.24
C GLY A 104 13.57 6.78 4.74
N VAL A 105 14.13 5.60 4.51
CA VAL A 105 15.55 5.34 4.79
C VAL A 105 16.30 5.41 3.46
N HIS A 106 16.96 6.54 3.23
CA HIS A 106 17.79 6.73 2.03
C HIS A 106 19.14 6.06 2.23
N THR A 107 19.32 4.88 1.64
CA THR A 107 20.59 4.14 1.65
C THR A 107 21.22 4.21 0.26
N PRO A 108 22.42 4.82 0.09
CA PRO A 108 23.02 5.04 -1.21
C PRO A 108 23.50 3.73 -1.85
N GLU A 109 23.18 3.54 -3.14
CA GLU A 109 23.77 2.52 -3.99
C GLU A 109 25.10 3.03 -4.60
N PHE A 110 25.13 4.32 -4.99
CA PHE A 110 26.28 4.95 -5.62
C PHE A 110 26.89 6.07 -4.76
N ALA A 111 28.17 6.37 -5.00
CA ALA A 111 28.88 7.37 -4.21
C ALA A 111 28.27 8.78 -4.28
N PHE A 112 27.73 9.19 -5.43
CA PHE A 112 27.10 10.51 -5.61
C PHE A 112 25.81 10.68 -4.79
N GLU A 113 25.17 9.57 -4.39
CA GLU A 113 23.95 9.58 -3.57
C GLU A 113 24.20 9.88 -2.10
N ARG A 114 25.46 9.89 -1.65
CA ARG A 114 25.86 10.22 -0.28
C ARG A 114 25.75 11.69 0.07
N SER A 115 25.61 12.57 -0.96
CA SER A 115 25.52 14.02 -0.75
C SER A 115 24.16 14.39 -0.15
N ALA A 116 24.18 15.02 1.05
CA ALA A 116 22.97 15.51 1.71
C ALA A 116 22.21 16.55 0.85
N SER A 117 22.92 17.39 0.09
CA SER A 117 22.29 18.36 -0.81
C SER A 117 21.57 17.68 -1.97
N ASN A 118 22.13 16.59 -2.51
CA ASN A 118 21.50 15.82 -3.58
C ASN A 118 20.25 15.09 -3.06
N VAL A 119 20.30 14.50 -1.85
CA VAL A 119 19.12 13.90 -1.21
C VAL A 119 18.05 14.98 -1.02
N GLN A 120 18.39 16.14 -0.47
CA GLN A 120 17.42 17.22 -0.27
C GLN A 120 16.80 17.72 -1.59
N ALA A 121 17.58 17.79 -2.66
CA ALA A 121 17.07 18.14 -3.99
C ALA A 121 16.09 17.05 -4.51
N ALA A 122 16.40 15.77 -4.27
CA ALA A 122 15.52 14.66 -4.62
C ALA A 122 14.20 14.71 -3.81
N LEU A 123 14.25 14.99 -2.50
CA LEU A 123 13.03 15.14 -1.68
C LEU A 123 12.10 16.22 -2.25
N LYS A 124 12.64 17.37 -2.64
CA LYS A 124 11.86 18.43 -3.28
C LYS A 124 11.28 18.01 -4.62
N ARG A 125 12.07 17.35 -5.47
CA ARG A 125 11.67 16.89 -6.81
C ARG A 125 10.50 15.91 -6.73
N HIS A 126 10.52 15.01 -5.76
CA HIS A 126 9.51 13.96 -5.60
C HIS A 126 8.40 14.29 -4.59
N GLY A 127 8.37 15.53 -4.05
CA GLY A 127 7.33 15.98 -3.13
C GLY A 127 7.31 15.22 -1.79
N ILE A 128 8.47 14.70 -1.35
CA ILE A 128 8.58 13.92 -0.12
C ILE A 128 8.55 14.86 1.08
N ALA A 129 7.46 14.78 1.87
CA ALA A 129 7.23 15.59 3.06
C ALA A 129 7.35 14.80 4.38
N TYR A 130 7.37 13.47 4.31
CA TYR A 130 7.58 12.63 5.48
C TYR A 130 9.06 12.62 5.94
N PRO A 131 9.34 12.21 7.19
CA PRO A 131 10.70 12.05 7.72
C PRO A 131 11.58 11.17 6.85
N VAL A 132 12.82 11.62 6.61
CA VAL A 132 13.81 10.83 5.87
C VAL A 132 15.12 10.76 6.64
N ALA A 133 15.60 9.53 6.84
CA ALA A 133 16.88 9.20 7.45
C ALA A 133 17.91 8.87 6.36
N GLN A 134 19.04 9.55 6.33
CA GLN A 134 20.14 9.25 5.39
C GLN A 134 21.11 8.25 6.02
N ASP A 135 21.06 7.00 5.54
CA ASP A 135 21.87 5.87 6.03
C ASP A 135 23.12 5.65 5.17
N ASN A 136 24.04 6.61 5.18
CA ASN A 136 25.23 6.57 4.32
C ASN A 136 26.19 5.40 4.63
N ALA A 137 26.14 4.85 5.81
CA ALA A 137 26.97 3.72 6.23
C ALA A 137 26.24 2.38 6.18
N SER A 138 25.00 2.35 5.66
CA SER A 138 24.13 1.16 5.56
C SER A 138 23.93 0.43 6.89
N GLN A 139 24.02 1.14 8.03
CA GLN A 139 23.88 0.50 9.33
C GLN A 139 22.43 0.12 9.63
N THR A 140 21.48 1.02 9.33
CA THR A 140 20.04 0.71 9.43
C THR A 140 19.64 -0.34 8.40
N TRP A 141 20.11 -0.24 7.17
CA TRP A 141 19.94 -1.26 6.13
C TRP A 141 20.34 -2.65 6.61
N ASN A 142 21.56 -2.77 7.18
CA ASN A 142 22.06 -4.04 7.68
C ASN A 142 21.29 -4.55 8.90
N ALA A 143 20.86 -3.66 9.79
CA ALA A 143 20.05 -4.00 10.96
C ALA A 143 18.69 -4.62 10.56
N TYR A 144 18.08 -4.15 9.48
CA TYR A 144 16.85 -4.73 8.90
C TYR A 144 17.10 -5.98 8.07
N GLY A 145 18.37 -6.38 7.84
CA GLY A 145 18.71 -7.46 6.91
C GLY A 145 18.22 -7.19 5.50
N ASN A 146 18.19 -5.90 5.10
CA ASN A 146 17.69 -5.50 3.80
C ASN A 146 18.68 -5.89 2.69
N GLN A 147 18.19 -6.18 1.48
CA GLN A 147 19.00 -6.64 0.34
C GLN A 147 18.61 -5.97 -0.99
N TYR A 148 17.47 -5.29 -1.04
CA TYR A 148 16.89 -4.78 -2.28
C TYR A 148 16.40 -3.34 -2.14
N TRP A 149 16.39 -2.63 -3.26
CA TRP A 149 15.72 -1.33 -3.42
C TRP A 149 14.59 -1.42 -4.46
N PRO A 150 13.41 -0.85 -4.18
CA PRO A 150 12.97 -0.43 -2.86
C PRO A 150 12.63 -1.62 -1.96
N ALA A 151 12.48 -1.37 -0.65
CA ALA A 151 11.91 -2.36 0.27
C ALA A 151 11.08 -1.66 1.34
N GLN A 152 9.88 -2.18 1.61
CA GLN A 152 8.94 -1.60 2.55
C GLN A 152 8.68 -2.54 3.72
N TYR A 153 8.65 -1.96 4.92
CA TYR A 153 8.35 -2.66 6.16
C TYR A 153 7.23 -1.92 6.90
N ILE A 154 6.16 -2.62 7.28
CA ILE A 154 5.13 -2.07 8.15
C ILE A 154 5.34 -2.63 9.55
N ILE A 155 5.42 -1.73 10.51
CA ILE A 155 5.62 -2.00 11.93
C ILE A 155 4.35 -1.62 12.66
N ASP A 156 3.84 -2.52 13.49
CA ASP A 156 2.64 -2.30 14.29
C ASP A 156 2.91 -1.40 15.52
N GLN A 157 1.85 -1.05 16.24
CA GLN A 157 1.91 -0.19 17.43
C GLN A 157 2.75 -0.79 18.56
N SER A 158 2.95 -2.13 18.57
CA SER A 158 3.82 -2.82 19.52
C SER A 158 5.29 -2.82 19.09
N GLY A 159 5.60 -2.34 17.86
CA GLY A 159 6.93 -2.27 17.28
C GLY A 159 7.39 -3.57 16.63
N LYS A 160 6.48 -4.43 16.22
CA LYS A 160 6.77 -5.66 15.47
C LYS A 160 6.61 -5.40 13.98
N ILE A 161 7.51 -5.96 13.16
CA ILE A 161 7.36 -5.99 11.72
C ILE A 161 6.24 -6.99 11.40
N VAL A 162 5.18 -6.49 10.74
CA VAL A 162 4.00 -7.29 10.35
C VAL A 162 3.83 -7.41 8.84
N PHE A 163 4.62 -6.68 8.08
CA PHE A 163 4.66 -6.74 6.62
C PHE A 163 6.05 -6.40 6.12
N ARG A 164 6.51 -7.11 5.11
CA ARG A 164 7.71 -6.81 4.32
C ARG A 164 7.42 -7.04 2.85
N HIS A 165 7.91 -6.15 2.02
CA HIS A 165 7.91 -6.30 0.58
C HIS A 165 9.22 -5.79 -0.01
N ASP A 166 9.80 -6.53 -0.93
CA ASP A 166 11.02 -6.17 -1.64
C ASP A 166 10.65 -5.89 -3.11
N GLY A 167 11.07 -4.75 -3.64
CA GLY A 167 10.78 -4.30 -5.01
C GLY A 167 9.52 -3.43 -5.12
N GLU A 168 9.09 -3.18 -6.36
CA GLU A 168 7.86 -2.44 -6.68
C GLU A 168 6.62 -3.31 -6.46
N GLY A 169 5.46 -2.66 -6.17
CA GLY A 169 4.17 -3.34 -6.11
C GLY A 169 3.62 -3.52 -4.71
N GLN A 170 2.64 -4.42 -4.56
CA GLN A 170 1.93 -4.71 -3.30
C GLN A 170 1.27 -3.46 -2.64
N TYR A 171 1.04 -2.38 -3.40
CA TYR A 171 0.55 -1.10 -2.86
C TYR A 171 -0.81 -1.22 -2.19
N GLU A 172 -1.75 -1.96 -2.80
CA GLU A 172 -3.05 -2.23 -2.19
C GLU A 172 -2.93 -3.05 -0.90
N GLN A 173 -1.98 -3.99 -0.85
CA GLN A 173 -1.78 -4.81 0.35
C GLN A 173 -1.17 -3.97 1.47
N MET A 174 -0.24 -3.06 1.16
CA MET A 174 0.28 -2.07 2.13
C MET A 174 -0.85 -1.20 2.66
N ASP A 175 -1.69 -0.64 1.77
CA ASP A 175 -2.84 0.21 2.15
C ASP A 175 -3.80 -0.54 3.08
N ARG A 176 -4.22 -1.76 2.71
CA ARG A 176 -5.10 -2.60 3.55
C ARG A 176 -4.47 -2.94 4.90
N THR A 177 -3.16 -3.22 4.93
CA THR A 177 -2.46 -3.55 6.17
C THR A 177 -2.43 -2.35 7.12
N ILE A 178 -2.06 -1.17 6.61
CA ILE A 178 -2.05 0.09 7.38
C ILE A 178 -3.45 0.42 7.90
N ALA A 179 -4.47 0.39 7.01
CA ALA A 179 -5.85 0.69 7.38
C ALA A 179 -6.36 -0.21 8.51
N ARG A 180 -6.09 -1.52 8.44
CA ARG A 180 -6.47 -2.48 9.47
C ARG A 180 -5.80 -2.20 10.80
N LEU A 181 -4.48 -1.94 10.81
CA LEU A 181 -3.74 -1.66 12.04
C LEU A 181 -4.25 -0.37 12.71
N LEU A 182 -4.53 0.68 11.94
CA LEU A 182 -5.04 1.94 12.45
C LEU A 182 -6.47 1.82 13.01
N ASN A 183 -7.33 0.96 12.42
CA ASN A 183 -8.69 0.73 12.90
C ASN A 183 -8.74 -0.17 14.13
N ALA A 184 -7.76 -1.03 14.36
CA ALA A 184 -7.69 -1.90 15.54
C ALA A 184 -7.34 -1.12 16.84
N SER A 185 -6.98 0.16 16.73
CA SER A 185 -6.56 1.04 17.83
C SER A 185 -7.61 2.08 18.23
N SER A 186 -8.83 2.00 17.65
CA SER A 186 -9.93 2.95 17.86
C SER A 186 -10.91 2.45 18.91
#